data_8dc9c048b10c69f3db6c0987c791d5a9
#
_entry.id   8dc9c048b10c69f3db6c0987c791d5a9
#
_cell.length_a   1.000
_cell.length_b   1.000
_cell.length_c   1.000
_cell.angle_alpha   90.00
_cell.angle_beta   90.00
_cell.angle_gamma   90.00
#
_symmetry.space_group_name_H-M   'P 1'
#
loop_
_entity.id
_entity.type
_entity.pdbx_description
1 polymer ?
#
loop_
_entity_poly.entity_id
_entity_poly.type
_entity_poly.pdbx_seq_one_letter_code
_entity_poly.pdbx_strand_id
1 'polypeptide(L)'
;MENNNKVINHKVSPAGGDLEGASKQEFNITVYTENQIGLLTRIAIIFSRRKINIESLNTSPSEIDKIHRFNIVITESEEVVHKLVRQIEKQVEVLKAYYHTNADVIWQELALYKVSTDVIAEKVSVERLLRENGARVVVLRKDYTVFETTGHREETDNLISILQPFGLIEFVRSARVAIIKDSDGFNRKLREFERLEPGEEVIENEYLNQGEKVFTM
;
A
#
# COMPACT_ATOMS: atom_id res chain seq x y z
N MET A 1 -0.22 42.82 23.96
CA MET A 1 -1.05 42.39 22.81
C MET A 1 -0.87 40.90 22.67
N GLU A 2 -1.76 40.14 23.32
CA GLU A 2 -1.73 38.71 23.37
C GLU A 2 -2.44 38.14 22.14
N ASN A 3 -1.74 37.33 21.35
CA ASN A 3 -2.33 36.63 20.23
C ASN A 3 -2.68 35.17 20.69
N ASN A 4 -3.97 34.98 21.01
CA ASN A 4 -4.57 33.69 21.30
C ASN A 4 -4.73 32.89 20.00
N ASN A 5 -3.84 31.94 19.75
CA ASN A 5 -4.03 30.92 18.73
C ASN A 5 -4.83 29.76 19.33
N LYS A 6 -6.14 29.80 19.12
CA LYS A 6 -7.05 28.69 19.47
C LYS A 6 -6.84 27.53 18.51
N VAL A 7 -6.19 26.48 18.99
CA VAL A 7 -6.18 25.14 18.34
C VAL A 7 -7.59 24.58 18.46
N ILE A 8 -8.28 24.45 17.34
CA ILE A 8 -9.61 23.83 17.28
C ILE A 8 -9.41 22.31 17.24
N ASN A 9 -9.52 21.67 18.41
CA ASN A 9 -9.65 20.21 18.51
C ASN A 9 -11.08 19.82 18.09
N HIS A 10 -11.23 19.35 16.86
CA HIS A 10 -12.43 18.64 16.45
C HIS A 10 -12.43 17.22 17.05
N LYS A 11 -13.01 17.07 18.22
CA LYS A 11 -13.51 15.78 18.69
C LYS A 11 -14.76 15.45 17.87
N VAL A 12 -14.62 14.55 16.88
CA VAL A 12 -15.76 13.89 16.27
C VAL A 12 -16.20 12.77 17.21
N SER A 13 -17.38 12.92 17.79
CA SER A 13 -18.03 11.84 18.55
C SER A 13 -18.56 10.78 17.60
N PRO A 14 -18.32 9.49 17.82
CA PRO A 14 -18.94 8.44 17.02
C PRO A 14 -20.35 8.18 17.53
N ALA A 15 -21.36 8.50 16.72
CA ALA A 15 -22.73 8.02 16.92
C ALA A 15 -22.95 6.79 16.02
N GLY A 16 -22.99 5.60 16.62
CA GLY A 16 -23.36 4.36 15.92
C GLY A 16 -23.00 3.15 16.78
N GLY A 17 -24.02 2.43 17.28
CA GLY A 17 -23.95 1.38 18.28
C GLY A 17 -22.82 0.36 18.06
N ASP A 18 -21.92 0.32 19.01
CA ASP A 18 -20.82 -0.60 19.10
C ASP A 18 -21.34 -1.98 19.52
N LEU A 19 -21.10 -2.98 18.69
CA LEU A 19 -21.00 -4.36 19.15
C LEU A 19 -19.69 -4.42 19.97
N GLU A 20 -19.81 -4.27 21.28
CA GLU A 20 -18.71 -4.37 22.24
C GLU A 20 -18.05 -5.76 22.13
N GLY A 21 -16.77 -5.82 21.79
CA GLY A 21 -15.93 -6.97 22.07
C GLY A 21 -14.87 -7.37 21.06
N ALA A 22 -14.94 -7.01 19.79
CA ALA A 22 -13.90 -7.41 18.82
C ALA A 22 -12.84 -6.31 18.65
N SER A 23 -11.60 -6.61 19.00
CA SER A 23 -10.48 -5.67 18.79
C SER A 23 -10.32 -5.35 17.30
N LYS A 24 -10.33 -4.06 16.96
CA LYS A 24 -10.01 -3.61 15.60
C LYS A 24 -8.51 -3.73 15.36
N GLN A 25 -8.14 -4.26 14.22
CA GLN A 25 -6.76 -4.34 13.76
C GLN A 25 -6.67 -3.99 12.27
N GLU A 26 -5.46 -3.78 11.80
CA GLU A 26 -5.19 -3.47 10.40
C GLU A 26 -5.20 -4.73 9.55
N PHE A 27 -5.93 -4.69 8.42
CA PHE A 27 -6.00 -5.76 7.43
C PHE A 27 -5.57 -5.28 6.06
N ASN A 28 -4.88 -6.13 5.35
CA ASN A 28 -4.56 -5.97 3.94
C ASN A 28 -5.53 -6.82 3.11
N ILE A 29 -6.36 -6.18 2.30
CA ILE A 29 -7.29 -6.84 1.39
C ILE A 29 -6.71 -6.77 -0.01
N THR A 30 -6.57 -7.93 -0.65
CA THR A 30 -6.14 -8.03 -2.05
C THR A 30 -7.32 -8.48 -2.89
N VAL A 31 -7.59 -7.75 -3.97
CA VAL A 31 -8.69 -8.05 -4.90
C VAL A 31 -8.12 -8.14 -6.31
N TYR A 32 -8.33 -9.25 -6.99
CA TYR A 32 -8.04 -9.44 -8.40
C TYR A 32 -9.31 -9.29 -9.21
N THR A 33 -9.24 -8.53 -10.29
CA THR A 33 -10.41 -8.15 -11.08
C THR A 33 -10.06 -8.08 -12.56
N GLU A 34 -11.06 -8.21 -13.43
CA GLU A 34 -10.92 -7.76 -14.80
C GLU A 34 -10.65 -6.25 -14.84
N ASN A 35 -10.00 -5.78 -15.92
CA ASN A 35 -9.74 -4.36 -16.13
C ASN A 35 -10.98 -3.68 -16.74
N GLN A 36 -11.96 -3.32 -15.90
CA GLN A 36 -13.19 -2.66 -16.36
C GLN A 36 -13.37 -1.26 -15.80
N ILE A 37 -13.89 -0.36 -16.65
CA ILE A 37 -14.23 1.01 -16.26
C ILE A 37 -15.31 1.02 -15.18
N GLY A 38 -15.10 1.84 -14.13
CA GLY A 38 -16.06 2.03 -13.04
C GLY A 38 -15.98 1.00 -11.91
N LEU A 39 -15.11 0.00 -12.01
CA LEU A 39 -14.96 -1.03 -10.97
C LEU A 39 -14.46 -0.45 -9.64
N LEU A 40 -13.48 0.45 -9.67
CA LEU A 40 -13.02 1.15 -8.49
C LEU A 40 -14.15 1.85 -7.74
N THR A 41 -15.06 2.51 -8.49
CA THR A 41 -16.23 3.18 -7.92
C THR A 41 -17.15 2.17 -7.24
N ARG A 42 -17.41 1.02 -7.85
CA ARG A 42 -18.26 -0.04 -7.27
C ARG A 42 -17.67 -0.60 -5.99
N ILE A 43 -16.36 -0.87 -5.96
CA ILE A 43 -15.64 -1.29 -4.77
C ILE A 43 -15.76 -0.21 -3.67
N ALA A 44 -15.45 1.05 -3.99
CA ALA A 44 -15.53 2.17 -3.04
C ALA A 44 -16.95 2.34 -2.44
N ILE A 45 -18.00 2.12 -3.22
CA ILE A 45 -19.39 2.15 -2.73
C ILE A 45 -19.64 1.06 -1.67
N ILE A 46 -19.04 -0.12 -1.80
CA ILE A 46 -19.21 -1.20 -0.81
C ILE A 46 -18.64 -0.76 0.54
N PHE A 47 -17.46 -0.14 0.56
CA PHE A 47 -16.85 0.41 1.78
C PHE A 47 -17.69 1.56 2.36
N SER A 48 -18.11 2.50 1.52
CA SER A 48 -18.91 3.64 1.93
C SER A 48 -20.25 3.24 2.57
N ARG A 49 -20.96 2.25 1.98
CA ARG A 49 -22.23 1.74 2.53
C ARG A 49 -22.06 1.09 3.91
N ARG A 50 -20.87 0.54 4.19
CA ARG A 50 -20.53 -0.06 5.48
C ARG A 50 -19.89 0.93 6.45
N LYS A 51 -19.68 2.19 6.02
CA LYS A 51 -18.98 3.23 6.79
C LYS A 51 -17.57 2.82 7.20
N ILE A 52 -16.89 2.03 6.36
CA ILE A 52 -15.51 1.58 6.57
C ILE A 52 -14.58 2.56 5.86
N ASN A 53 -13.61 3.10 6.61
CA ASN A 53 -12.57 3.96 6.03
C ASN A 53 -11.51 3.10 5.31
N ILE A 54 -11.01 3.62 4.18
CA ILE A 54 -9.88 3.06 3.46
C ILE A 54 -8.63 3.86 3.85
N GLU A 55 -7.71 3.22 4.57
CA GLU A 55 -6.47 3.87 5.02
C GLU A 55 -5.44 3.98 3.89
N SER A 56 -5.40 2.98 3.01
CA SER A 56 -4.50 2.95 1.86
C SER A 56 -5.13 2.18 0.71
N LEU A 57 -4.96 2.67 -0.51
CA LEU A 57 -5.45 2.04 -1.71
C LEU A 57 -4.39 2.13 -2.81
N ASN A 58 -3.95 0.98 -3.28
CA ASN A 58 -3.12 0.83 -4.48
C ASN A 58 -3.89 0.01 -5.52
N THR A 59 -3.90 0.48 -6.76
CA THR A 59 -4.44 -0.27 -7.88
C THR A 59 -3.48 -0.22 -9.05
N SER A 60 -3.22 -1.37 -9.65
CA SER A 60 -2.29 -1.51 -10.77
C SER A 60 -2.67 -2.72 -11.64
N PRO A 61 -2.24 -2.78 -12.89
CA PRO A 61 -2.20 -4.04 -13.61
C PRO A 61 -1.50 -5.09 -12.75
N SER A 62 -2.00 -6.30 -12.76
CA SER A 62 -1.33 -7.42 -12.11
C SER A 62 -0.24 -8.00 -13.03
N GLU A 63 0.47 -8.98 -12.53
CA GLU A 63 1.40 -9.81 -13.28
C GLU A 63 0.71 -10.73 -14.32
N ILE A 64 -0.63 -10.80 -14.30
CA ILE A 64 -1.45 -11.57 -15.22
C ILE A 64 -2.11 -10.61 -16.20
N ASP A 65 -2.04 -10.91 -17.50
CA ASP A 65 -2.61 -10.05 -18.53
C ASP A 65 -4.11 -9.82 -18.32
N LYS A 66 -4.59 -8.60 -18.63
CA LYS A 66 -5.99 -8.14 -18.48
C LYS A 66 -6.54 -8.15 -17.04
N ILE A 67 -5.74 -8.57 -16.04
CA ILE A 67 -6.16 -8.60 -14.64
C ILE A 67 -5.54 -7.43 -13.88
N HIS A 68 -6.36 -6.72 -13.12
CA HIS A 68 -5.95 -5.68 -12.20
C HIS A 68 -5.93 -6.21 -10.76
N ARG A 69 -5.03 -5.66 -9.97
CA ARG A 69 -4.92 -5.93 -8.54
C ARG A 69 -5.17 -4.66 -7.74
N PHE A 70 -6.03 -4.76 -6.74
CA PHE A 70 -6.23 -3.76 -5.71
C PHE A 70 -5.62 -4.26 -4.40
N ASN A 71 -4.80 -3.44 -3.77
CA ASN A 71 -4.36 -3.63 -2.39
C ASN A 71 -5.02 -2.54 -1.55
N ILE A 72 -5.85 -2.94 -0.59
CA ILE A 72 -6.65 -2.05 0.23
C ILE A 72 -6.30 -2.31 1.69
N VAL A 73 -5.98 -1.25 2.43
CA VAL A 73 -5.70 -1.33 3.87
C VAL A 73 -6.84 -0.68 4.63
N ILE A 74 -7.34 -1.39 5.63
CA ILE A 74 -8.41 -0.92 6.53
C ILE A 74 -8.12 -1.34 7.97
N THR A 75 -8.73 -0.63 8.93
CA THR A 75 -8.68 -0.97 10.35
C THR A 75 -10.08 -1.33 10.82
N GLU A 76 -10.35 -2.62 11.01
CA GLU A 76 -11.66 -3.14 11.44
C GLU A 76 -11.54 -4.46 12.22
N SER A 77 -12.68 -4.96 12.70
CA SER A 77 -12.75 -6.30 13.29
C SER A 77 -12.75 -7.36 12.18
N GLU A 78 -12.19 -8.54 12.47
CA GLU A 78 -12.08 -9.64 11.51
C GLU A 78 -13.44 -10.09 10.97
N GLU A 79 -14.49 -10.09 11.80
CA GLU A 79 -15.85 -10.46 11.38
C GLU A 79 -16.38 -9.50 10.31
N VAL A 80 -16.14 -8.19 10.47
CA VAL A 80 -16.53 -7.16 9.49
C VAL A 80 -15.76 -7.35 8.19
N VAL A 81 -14.45 -7.58 8.27
CA VAL A 81 -13.57 -7.79 7.11
C VAL A 81 -13.99 -9.04 6.34
N HIS A 82 -14.27 -10.14 7.03
CA HIS A 82 -14.74 -11.38 6.40
C HIS A 82 -16.04 -11.15 5.59
N LYS A 83 -17.02 -10.46 6.18
CA LYS A 83 -18.29 -10.11 5.51
C LYS A 83 -18.07 -9.17 4.32
N LEU A 84 -17.14 -8.21 4.46
CA LEU A 84 -16.76 -7.26 3.43
C LEU A 84 -16.15 -7.97 2.21
N VAL A 85 -15.14 -8.81 2.43
CA VAL A 85 -14.44 -9.53 1.36
C VAL A 85 -15.39 -10.45 0.60
N ARG A 86 -16.26 -11.18 1.29
CA ARG A 86 -17.31 -11.98 0.64
C ARG A 86 -18.30 -11.16 -0.19
N GLN A 87 -18.55 -9.91 0.17
CA GLN A 87 -19.40 -9.01 -0.62
C GLN A 87 -18.65 -8.48 -1.85
N ILE A 88 -17.35 -8.25 -1.73
CA ILE A 88 -16.49 -7.87 -2.87
C ILE A 88 -16.43 -9.02 -3.88
N GLU A 89 -16.21 -10.25 -3.43
CA GLU A 89 -16.18 -11.45 -4.29
C GLU A 89 -17.47 -11.70 -5.08
N LYS A 90 -18.60 -11.17 -4.63
CA LYS A 90 -19.88 -11.28 -5.35
C LYS A 90 -20.03 -10.31 -6.52
N GLN A 91 -19.09 -9.39 -6.74
CA GLN A 91 -19.09 -8.54 -7.92
C GLN A 91 -18.68 -9.35 -9.14
N VAL A 92 -19.36 -9.16 -10.26
CA VAL A 92 -19.19 -9.98 -11.48
C VAL A 92 -17.75 -9.92 -11.98
N GLU A 93 -17.12 -8.76 -11.91
CA GLU A 93 -15.77 -8.53 -12.43
C GLU A 93 -14.66 -8.88 -11.43
N VAL A 94 -15.01 -9.33 -10.23
CA VAL A 94 -14.04 -9.74 -9.21
C VAL A 94 -13.77 -11.23 -9.36
N LEU A 95 -12.54 -11.55 -9.71
CA LEU A 95 -12.08 -12.93 -9.87
C LEU A 95 -11.79 -13.57 -8.52
N LYS A 96 -11.15 -12.79 -7.62
CA LYS A 96 -10.78 -13.26 -6.29
C LYS A 96 -10.60 -12.09 -5.33
N ALA A 97 -11.01 -12.28 -4.07
CA ALA A 97 -10.68 -11.37 -2.99
C ALA A 97 -10.30 -12.16 -1.72
N TYR A 98 -9.28 -11.70 -1.01
CA TYR A 98 -8.86 -12.27 0.26
C TYR A 98 -8.28 -11.19 1.16
N TYR A 99 -8.14 -11.49 2.44
CA TYR A 99 -7.57 -10.57 3.42
C TYR A 99 -6.53 -11.28 4.29
N HIS A 100 -5.59 -10.49 4.77
CA HIS A 100 -4.52 -10.93 5.67
C HIS A 100 -4.25 -9.87 6.71
N THR A 101 -3.75 -10.30 7.87
CA THR A 101 -3.22 -9.40 8.89
C THR A 101 -1.81 -8.92 8.52
N ASN A 102 -1.29 -7.92 9.21
CA ASN A 102 0.11 -7.48 9.02
C ASN A 102 1.13 -8.59 9.37
N ALA A 103 0.74 -9.55 10.21
CA ALA A 103 1.59 -10.69 10.54
C ALA A 103 1.80 -11.65 9.38
N ASP A 104 0.83 -11.75 8.45
CA ASP A 104 0.79 -12.70 7.36
C ASP A 104 1.42 -12.17 6.06
N VAL A 105 1.75 -10.88 6.01
CA VAL A 105 2.27 -10.22 4.81
C VAL A 105 3.66 -9.61 5.05
N ILE A 106 4.43 -9.50 3.96
CA ILE A 106 5.56 -8.60 3.85
C ILE A 106 5.08 -7.38 3.07
N TRP A 107 5.26 -6.18 3.62
CA TRP A 107 4.78 -4.97 2.97
C TRP A 107 5.77 -3.82 3.12
N GLN A 108 5.73 -2.89 2.17
CA GLN A 108 6.51 -1.66 2.19
C GLN A 108 5.73 -0.51 1.56
N GLU A 109 6.11 0.70 1.93
CA GLU A 109 5.71 1.96 1.31
C GLU A 109 6.96 2.63 0.75
N LEU A 110 6.85 3.30 -0.40
CA LEU A 110 7.89 4.17 -0.95
C LEU A 110 7.64 5.59 -0.46
N ALA A 111 8.67 6.24 0.04
CA ALA A 111 8.62 7.63 0.47
C ALA A 111 9.65 8.49 -0.29
N LEU A 112 9.24 9.69 -0.69
CA LEU A 112 10.08 10.70 -1.31
C LEU A 112 10.20 11.93 -0.40
N TYR A 113 11.43 12.42 -0.24
CA TYR A 113 11.77 13.57 0.60
C TYR A 113 12.53 14.58 -0.25
N LYS A 114 12.01 15.79 -0.35
CA LYS A 114 12.66 16.91 -1.04
C LYS A 114 13.26 17.86 -0.02
N VAL A 115 14.56 18.06 -0.09
CA VAL A 115 15.33 18.88 0.87
C VAL A 115 16.17 19.89 0.09
N SER A 116 16.51 21.03 0.70
CA SER A 116 17.42 22.02 0.11
C SER A 116 18.82 21.42 -0.08
N THR A 117 19.38 21.58 -1.28
CA THR A 117 20.74 21.10 -1.59
C THR A 117 21.81 21.82 -0.77
N ASP A 118 21.66 23.12 -0.53
CA ASP A 118 22.63 23.92 0.25
C ASP A 118 22.77 23.38 1.66
N VAL A 119 21.65 23.00 2.30
CA VAL A 119 21.65 22.43 3.66
C VAL A 119 22.37 21.09 3.72
N ILE A 120 22.24 20.27 2.68
CA ILE A 120 22.91 18.97 2.61
C ILE A 120 24.42 19.16 2.38
N ALA A 121 24.79 20.07 1.48
CA ALA A 121 26.20 20.35 1.16
C ALA A 121 26.97 20.94 2.35
N GLU A 122 26.32 21.77 3.17
CA GLU A 122 26.94 22.37 4.35
C GLU A 122 27.10 21.42 5.54
N LYS A 123 26.28 20.36 5.60
CA LYS A 123 26.21 19.47 6.76
C LYS A 123 26.45 17.99 6.37
N VAL A 124 27.72 17.57 6.39
CA VAL A 124 28.12 16.16 6.19
C VAL A 124 27.33 15.18 7.08
N SER A 125 26.87 15.64 8.25
CA SER A 125 26.04 14.85 9.16
C SER A 125 24.70 14.44 8.55
N VAL A 126 24.10 15.25 7.67
CA VAL A 126 22.79 14.98 7.03
C VAL A 126 22.93 13.84 6.01
N GLU A 127 23.97 13.88 5.18
CA GLU A 127 24.26 12.80 4.23
C GLU A 127 24.45 11.45 4.93
N ARG A 128 25.20 11.46 6.04
CA ARG A 128 25.40 10.27 6.86
C ARG A 128 24.09 9.74 7.45
N LEU A 129 23.26 10.62 8.03
CA LEU A 129 21.96 10.25 8.60
C LEU A 129 21.03 9.66 7.54
N LEU A 130 21.00 10.23 6.34
CA LEU A 130 20.22 9.71 5.23
C LEU A 130 20.67 8.30 4.84
N ARG A 131 21.98 8.07 4.73
CA ARG A 131 22.56 6.78 4.39
C ARG A 131 22.27 5.73 5.48
N GLU A 132 22.39 6.10 6.76
CA GLU A 132 22.09 5.22 7.90
C GLU A 132 20.61 4.81 7.94
N ASN A 133 19.72 5.64 7.41
CA ASN A 133 18.27 5.35 7.26
C ASN A 133 17.90 4.75 5.88
N GLY A 134 18.88 4.25 5.12
CA GLY A 134 18.64 3.61 3.84
C GLY A 134 18.16 4.54 2.73
N ALA A 135 18.29 5.87 2.91
CA ALA A 135 17.84 6.84 1.92
C ALA A 135 18.81 6.88 0.73
N ARG A 136 18.23 6.87 -0.48
CA ARG A 136 18.93 6.93 -1.75
C ARG A 136 18.60 8.22 -2.49
N VAL A 137 19.61 8.89 -3.06
CA VAL A 137 19.40 10.06 -3.92
C VAL A 137 18.75 9.63 -5.24
N VAL A 138 17.62 10.23 -5.57
CA VAL A 138 16.90 10.04 -6.85
C VAL A 138 17.20 11.20 -7.79
N VAL A 139 17.17 12.42 -7.26
CA VAL A 139 17.39 13.65 -8.03
C VAL A 139 18.31 14.57 -7.26
N LEU A 140 19.34 15.08 -7.91
CA LEU A 140 20.22 16.14 -7.41
C LEU A 140 20.11 17.36 -8.32
N ARG A 141 19.67 18.48 -7.76
CA ARG A 141 19.60 19.80 -8.42
C ARG A 141 20.36 20.82 -7.61
N LYS A 142 20.57 22.00 -8.19
CA LYS A 142 21.28 23.09 -7.53
C LYS A 142 20.53 23.59 -6.29
N ASP A 143 19.21 23.67 -6.37
CA ASP A 143 18.31 24.23 -5.36
C ASP A 143 17.70 23.16 -4.45
N TYR A 144 17.51 21.93 -4.91
CA TYR A 144 16.96 20.85 -4.12
C TYR A 144 17.55 19.48 -4.48
N THR A 145 17.48 18.58 -3.51
CA THR A 145 17.78 17.15 -3.67
C THR A 145 16.57 16.32 -3.24
N VAL A 146 16.25 15.28 -4.01
CA VAL A 146 15.19 14.33 -3.66
C VAL A 146 15.82 13.01 -3.26
N PHE A 147 15.41 12.54 -2.08
CA PHE A 147 15.76 11.21 -1.56
C PHE A 147 14.55 10.31 -1.60
N GLU A 148 14.77 9.01 -1.80
CA GLU A 148 13.77 7.98 -1.61
C GLU A 148 14.17 7.02 -0.50
N THR A 149 13.19 6.48 0.21
CA THR A 149 13.33 5.30 1.05
C THR A 149 12.16 4.37 0.83
N THR A 150 12.38 3.09 1.10
CA THR A 150 11.31 2.09 1.22
C THR A 150 11.34 1.54 2.62
N GLY A 151 10.17 1.32 3.21
CA GLY A 151 10.07 0.81 4.57
C GLY A 151 8.65 0.81 5.09
N HIS A 152 8.53 0.55 6.37
CA HIS A 152 7.28 0.67 7.10
C HIS A 152 6.97 2.15 7.40
N ARG A 153 5.70 2.44 7.71
CA ARG A 153 5.24 3.79 8.00
C ARG A 153 6.06 4.47 9.10
N GLU A 154 6.38 3.74 10.15
CA GLU A 154 7.15 4.23 11.30
C GLU A 154 8.58 4.66 10.90
N GLU A 155 9.22 3.90 10.01
CA GLU A 155 10.57 4.21 9.50
C GLU A 155 10.55 5.46 8.64
N THR A 156 9.56 5.58 7.75
CA THR A 156 9.41 6.75 6.87
C THR A 156 8.99 7.99 7.66
N ASP A 157 8.17 7.89 8.71
CA ASP A 157 7.82 9.00 9.60
C ASP A 157 9.01 9.44 10.47
N ASN A 158 9.84 8.50 10.93
CA ASN A 158 11.06 8.83 11.64
C ASN A 158 11.99 9.69 10.79
N LEU A 159 12.14 9.36 9.50
CA LEU A 159 12.97 10.15 8.59
C LEU A 159 12.42 11.56 8.33
N ILE A 160 11.09 11.76 8.32
CA ILE A 160 10.48 13.11 8.31
C ILE A 160 10.98 13.91 9.51
N SER A 161 10.88 13.33 10.71
CA SER A 161 11.28 13.98 11.96
C SER A 161 12.77 14.36 11.96
N ILE A 162 13.62 13.51 11.39
CA ILE A 162 15.05 13.76 11.22
C ILE A 162 15.31 14.91 10.23
N LEU A 163 14.59 14.94 9.10
CA LEU A 163 14.82 15.91 8.03
C LEU A 163 14.16 17.28 8.26
N GLN A 164 13.11 17.34 9.06
CA GLN A 164 12.37 18.56 9.32
C GLN A 164 13.26 19.74 9.80
N PRO A 165 14.23 19.55 10.74
CA PRO A 165 15.15 20.61 11.15
C PRO A 165 16.15 21.05 10.06
N PHE A 166 16.30 20.23 9.01
CA PHE A 166 17.23 20.45 7.90
C PHE A 166 16.55 21.00 6.65
N GLY A 167 15.35 21.60 6.79
CA GLY A 167 14.67 22.25 5.68
C GLY A 167 14.00 21.26 4.73
N LEU A 168 13.26 20.28 5.27
CA LEU A 168 12.36 19.46 4.48
C LEU A 168 11.34 20.36 3.76
N ILE A 169 11.37 20.35 2.42
CA ILE A 169 10.52 21.18 1.57
C ILE A 169 9.20 20.46 1.29
N GLU A 170 9.27 19.17 0.98
CA GLU A 170 8.10 18.36 0.56
C GLU A 170 8.32 16.90 0.91
N PHE A 171 7.24 16.22 1.23
CA PHE A 171 7.20 14.79 1.52
C PHE A 171 6.00 14.16 0.84
N VAL A 172 6.21 13.00 0.21
CA VAL A 172 5.14 12.19 -0.39
C VAL A 172 5.42 10.72 -0.08
N ARG A 173 4.36 9.99 0.24
CA ARG A 173 4.41 8.54 0.49
C ARG A 173 3.44 7.82 -0.44
N SER A 174 3.85 6.68 -0.98
CA SER A 174 3.00 5.81 -1.77
C SER A 174 2.01 5.05 -0.90
N ALA A 175 1.00 4.47 -1.53
CA ALA A 175 0.23 3.40 -0.92
C ALA A 175 1.11 2.15 -0.71
N ARG A 176 0.65 1.28 0.20
CA ARG A 176 1.33 0.03 0.55
C ARG A 176 1.34 -0.96 -0.60
N VAL A 177 2.50 -1.60 -0.82
CA VAL A 177 2.65 -2.80 -1.64
C VAL A 177 2.90 -3.96 -0.69
N ALA A 178 2.16 -5.07 -0.86
CA ALA A 178 2.22 -6.22 0.03
C ALA A 178 2.22 -7.55 -0.72
N ILE A 179 2.95 -8.53 -0.19
CA ILE A 179 2.93 -9.93 -0.62
C ILE A 179 2.69 -10.84 0.59
N ILE A 180 2.06 -11.97 0.39
CA ILE A 180 1.78 -12.96 1.43
C ILE A 180 3.08 -13.72 1.73
N LYS A 181 3.40 -13.92 3.02
CA LYS A 181 4.60 -14.66 3.46
C LYS A 181 4.58 -16.11 3.00
N ASP A 182 3.47 -16.80 3.26
CA ASP A 182 3.28 -18.20 2.93
C ASP A 182 2.49 -18.35 1.63
N SER A 183 3.04 -17.83 0.54
CA SER A 183 2.45 -17.90 -0.79
C SER A 183 2.94 -19.15 -1.52
N ASP A 184 2.00 -19.94 -2.07
CA ASP A 184 2.30 -21.09 -2.93
C ASP A 184 2.87 -20.70 -4.31
N GLY A 185 3.24 -19.42 -4.45
CA GLY A 185 3.86 -18.87 -5.64
C GLY A 185 2.87 -18.44 -6.73
N PHE A 186 3.44 -17.71 -7.70
CA PHE A 186 2.69 -17.12 -8.80
C PHE A 186 1.99 -18.15 -9.67
N ASN A 187 2.65 -19.27 -9.99
CA ASN A 187 2.12 -20.32 -10.86
C ASN A 187 0.86 -20.99 -10.32
N ARG A 188 0.68 -21.06 -9.00
CA ARG A 188 -0.56 -21.61 -8.42
C ARG A 188 -1.70 -20.61 -8.54
N LYS A 189 -1.44 -19.32 -8.32
CA LYS A 189 -2.42 -18.26 -8.51
C LYS A 189 -2.88 -18.20 -9.97
N LEU A 190 -1.95 -18.30 -10.91
CA LEU A 190 -2.26 -18.34 -12.34
C LEU A 190 -3.22 -19.51 -12.67
N ARG A 191 -2.91 -20.73 -12.22
CA ARG A 191 -3.78 -21.90 -12.42
C ARG A 191 -5.15 -21.77 -11.73
N GLU A 192 -5.26 -21.05 -10.64
CA GLU A 192 -6.53 -20.78 -9.97
C GLU A 192 -7.41 -19.84 -10.83
N PHE A 193 -6.82 -18.83 -11.46
CA PHE A 193 -7.53 -17.92 -12.38
C PHE A 193 -7.90 -18.59 -13.70
N GLU A 194 -7.02 -19.39 -14.28
CA GLU A 194 -7.29 -20.18 -15.50
C GLU A 194 -8.48 -21.15 -15.32
N ARG A 195 -8.72 -21.67 -14.13
CA ARG A 195 -9.90 -22.48 -13.81
C ARG A 195 -11.19 -21.68 -13.71
N LEU A 196 -11.11 -20.39 -13.51
CA LEU A 196 -12.26 -19.48 -13.42
C LEU A 196 -12.69 -18.95 -14.80
N GLU A 197 -11.80 -19.01 -15.81
CA GLU A 197 -12.09 -18.66 -17.20
C GLU A 197 -12.17 -19.93 -18.07
N PRO A 198 -13.35 -20.41 -18.42
CA PRO A 198 -13.48 -21.53 -19.36
C PRO A 198 -13.30 -21.02 -20.80
N GLY A 199 -12.10 -21.15 -21.37
CA GLY A 199 -11.98 -21.15 -22.82
C GLY A 199 -10.91 -20.31 -23.51
N GLU A 200 -9.92 -19.72 -22.87
CA GLU A 200 -8.77 -19.14 -23.56
C GLU A 200 -7.50 -19.97 -23.35
N GLU A 201 -6.80 -20.28 -24.46
CA GLU A 201 -5.51 -20.98 -24.43
C GLU A 201 -4.46 -20.14 -23.67
N VAL A 202 -3.74 -20.80 -22.78
CA VAL A 202 -2.63 -20.21 -22.02
C VAL A 202 -1.56 -19.73 -23.00
N ILE A 203 -1.34 -18.43 -23.09
CA ILE A 203 -0.14 -17.90 -23.74
C ILE A 203 1.03 -18.19 -22.78
N GLU A 204 1.83 -19.20 -23.12
CA GLU A 204 3.11 -19.45 -22.45
C GLU A 204 3.96 -18.17 -22.47
N ASN A 205 4.07 -17.53 -21.33
CA ASN A 205 4.87 -16.32 -21.21
C ASN A 205 6.35 -16.72 -21.06
N GLU A 206 7.11 -16.56 -22.15
CA GLU A 206 8.53 -16.93 -22.27
C GLU A 206 9.42 -16.38 -21.14
N TYR A 207 8.97 -15.31 -20.47
CA TYR A 207 9.66 -14.70 -19.32
C TYR A 207 9.56 -15.52 -18.02
N LEU A 208 8.55 -16.39 -17.87
CA LEU A 208 8.38 -17.21 -16.67
C LEU A 208 9.26 -18.47 -16.69
N ASN A 209 9.61 -18.97 -17.87
CA ASN A 209 10.47 -20.14 -18.04
C ASN A 209 11.96 -19.86 -17.81
N GLN A 210 12.38 -18.59 -17.75
CA GLN A 210 13.78 -18.23 -17.48
C GLN A 210 14.11 -18.19 -15.97
N GLY A 211 13.11 -18.15 -15.08
CA GLY A 211 13.31 -18.06 -13.63
C GLY A 211 13.80 -19.36 -12.95
N GLU A 212 13.54 -20.52 -13.53
CA GLU A 212 13.97 -21.80 -12.93
C GLU A 212 15.47 -22.10 -13.08
N LYS A 213 16.21 -21.35 -13.93
CA LYS A 213 17.64 -21.57 -14.17
C LYS A 213 18.58 -20.73 -13.31
N VAL A 214 18.08 -19.83 -12.44
CA VAL A 214 18.93 -18.86 -11.72
C VAL A 214 19.19 -19.25 -10.26
N PHE A 215 18.54 -20.28 -9.71
CA PHE A 215 18.71 -20.66 -8.31
C PHE A 215 19.17 -22.11 -8.09
N THR A 216 20.14 -22.56 -8.88
CA THR A 216 20.96 -23.75 -8.55
C THR A 216 22.43 -23.34 -8.53
N MET A 217 22.85 -22.79 -7.41
CA MET A 217 24.21 -22.83 -6.87
C MET A 217 24.17 -23.06 -5.39
#